data_f6a68f991e69890a9a951a5cb6cdb8b4
#
_entry.id   f6a68f991e69890a9a951a5cb6cdb8b4
#
_cell.length_a   1.000
_cell.length_b   1.000
_cell.length_c   1.000
_cell.angle_alpha   90.00
_cell.angle_beta   90.00
_cell.angle_gamma   90.00
#
_symmetry.space_group_name_H-M   'P 1'
#
loop_
_entity.id
_entity.type
_entity.pdbx_description
1 polymer ?
#
loop_
_entity_poly.entity_id
_entity_poly.type
_entity_poly.pdbx_seq_one_letter_code
_entity_poly.pdbx_strand_id
1 'polypeptide(L)'
;MQVLARLLMIGCCLFAVMPSPVVGQAQTQQQMDIQPAYAWLELIDRGRYFQSWQYASKQFKQNIEASQWNDVLVGAKDSLGTLISRELSGYGERDTVAGLPKGKYMVFKFKSTFENKTLYELLIMTRENNELKTVAYLIQ
;
A
#
# COMPACT_ATOMS: atom_id res chain seq x y z
N MET A 1 -32.30 -70.59 30.22
CA MET A 1 -31.81 -69.31 30.76
C MET A 1 -30.99 -68.62 29.69
N GLN A 2 -31.53 -67.49 29.28
CA GLN A 2 -31.00 -66.73 28.15
C GLN A 2 -29.85 -65.87 28.63
N VAL A 3 -28.77 -65.86 27.89
CA VAL A 3 -27.66 -64.89 28.08
C VAL A 3 -27.60 -64.04 26.81
N LEU A 4 -28.05 -62.78 26.93
CA LEU A 4 -28.00 -61.80 25.89
C LEU A 4 -26.56 -61.36 25.64
N ALA A 5 -26.05 -61.62 24.44
CA ALA A 5 -24.81 -61.01 23.95
C ALA A 5 -25.11 -59.60 23.40
N ARG A 6 -24.66 -58.56 24.07
CA ARG A 6 -24.63 -57.20 23.57
C ARG A 6 -23.44 -56.98 22.65
N LEU A 7 -23.73 -56.83 21.34
CA LEU A 7 -22.74 -56.42 20.36
C LEU A 7 -22.55 -54.91 20.44
N LEU A 8 -21.35 -54.51 20.87
CA LEU A 8 -20.94 -53.08 20.89
C LEU A 8 -20.42 -52.73 19.49
N MET A 9 -21.19 -51.99 18.71
CA MET A 9 -20.67 -51.35 17.50
C MET A 9 -19.88 -50.12 17.88
N ILE A 10 -18.56 -50.21 17.69
CA ILE A 10 -17.66 -49.04 17.74
C ILE A 10 -17.73 -48.34 16.38
N GLY A 11 -18.51 -47.30 16.31
CA GLY A 11 -18.55 -46.39 15.14
C GLY A 11 -17.23 -45.59 15.04
N CYS A 12 -16.41 -45.97 14.10
CA CYS A 12 -15.20 -45.22 13.76
C CYS A 12 -15.61 -44.00 12.94
N CYS A 13 -15.78 -42.82 13.61
CA CYS A 13 -15.93 -41.54 12.93
C CYS A 13 -14.59 -41.12 12.34
N LEU A 14 -14.41 -41.42 11.04
CA LEU A 14 -13.35 -40.82 10.23
C LEU A 14 -13.65 -39.31 10.07
N PHE A 15 -13.05 -38.47 10.92
CA PHE A 15 -13.00 -37.04 10.68
C PHE A 15 -12.08 -36.81 9.48
N ALA A 16 -12.65 -36.58 8.31
CA ALA A 16 -11.95 -36.04 7.16
C ALA A 16 -11.52 -34.60 7.51
N VAL A 17 -10.24 -34.41 7.85
CA VAL A 17 -9.66 -33.08 7.94
C VAL A 17 -9.58 -32.54 6.52
N MET A 18 -10.55 -31.69 6.17
CA MET A 18 -10.49 -30.93 4.93
C MET A 18 -9.39 -29.87 5.08
N PRO A 19 -8.42 -29.78 4.15
CA PRO A 19 -7.48 -28.68 4.17
C PRO A 19 -8.24 -27.38 3.87
N SER A 20 -8.24 -26.46 4.83
CA SER A 20 -8.78 -25.12 4.65
C SER A 20 -7.97 -24.37 3.58
N PRO A 21 -8.59 -23.69 2.62
CA PRO A 21 -7.86 -22.95 1.59
C PRO A 21 -7.05 -21.82 2.23
N VAL A 22 -5.74 -21.78 1.94
CA VAL A 22 -4.79 -20.76 2.38
C VAL A 22 -5.01 -19.46 1.58
N VAL A 23 -6.22 -18.90 1.63
CA VAL A 23 -6.54 -17.62 0.95
C VAL A 23 -6.13 -16.41 1.78
N GLY A 24 -6.00 -16.55 3.11
CA GLY A 24 -5.78 -15.43 4.01
C GLY A 24 -4.38 -14.78 3.97
N GLN A 25 -3.34 -15.52 3.60
CA GLN A 25 -1.96 -15.01 3.69
C GLN A 25 -1.58 -14.05 2.57
N ALA A 26 -2.03 -14.30 1.34
CA ALA A 26 -1.74 -13.42 0.20
C ALA A 26 -2.47 -12.08 0.34
N GLN A 27 -3.70 -12.08 0.80
CA GLN A 27 -4.48 -10.86 1.05
C GLN A 27 -3.90 -10.01 2.19
N THR A 28 -3.36 -10.65 3.24
CA THR A 28 -2.72 -9.95 4.35
C THR A 28 -1.42 -9.28 3.92
N GLN A 29 -0.58 -9.94 3.11
CA GLN A 29 0.66 -9.37 2.59
C GLN A 29 0.37 -8.18 1.67
N GLN A 30 -0.59 -8.31 0.76
CA GLN A 30 -1.04 -7.24 -0.12
C GLN A 30 -1.54 -6.03 0.66
N GLN A 31 -2.32 -6.25 1.71
CA GLN A 31 -2.80 -5.18 2.59
C GLN A 31 -1.65 -4.48 3.32
N MET A 32 -0.66 -5.22 3.79
CA MET A 32 0.53 -4.66 4.46
C MET A 32 1.39 -3.80 3.54
N ASP A 33 1.49 -4.15 2.25
CA ASP A 33 2.28 -3.39 1.28
C ASP A 33 1.58 -2.09 0.81
N ILE A 34 0.25 -2.01 0.88
CA ILE A 34 -0.53 -0.83 0.47
C ILE A 34 -0.60 0.23 1.57
N GLN A 35 -0.63 -0.16 2.84
CA GLN A 35 -0.81 0.77 3.97
C GLN A 35 0.24 1.89 4.02
N PRO A 36 1.55 1.64 3.81
CA PRO A 36 2.56 2.71 3.81
C PRO A 36 2.30 3.77 2.75
N ALA A 37 1.75 3.38 1.58
CA ALA A 37 1.41 4.33 0.52
C ALA A 37 0.29 5.28 0.95
N TYR A 38 -0.80 4.75 1.50
CA TYR A 38 -1.89 5.57 2.02
C TYR A 38 -1.45 6.45 3.19
N ALA A 39 -0.68 5.92 4.12
CA ALA A 39 -0.18 6.67 5.28
C ALA A 39 0.68 7.87 4.84
N TRP A 40 1.53 7.70 3.82
CA TRP A 40 2.34 8.79 3.31
C TRP A 40 1.50 9.84 2.58
N LEU A 41 0.54 9.43 1.75
CA LEU A 41 -0.37 10.34 1.06
C LEU A 41 -1.27 11.13 2.03
N GLU A 42 -1.68 10.51 3.13
CA GLU A 42 -2.46 11.17 4.20
C GLU A 42 -1.70 12.35 4.82
N LEU A 43 -0.37 12.29 4.91
CA LEU A 43 0.43 13.42 5.38
C LEU A 43 0.28 14.63 4.45
N ILE A 44 0.25 14.38 3.13
CA ILE A 44 0.05 15.43 2.13
C ILE A 44 -1.38 15.99 2.23
N ASP A 45 -2.38 15.12 2.30
CA ASP A 45 -3.78 15.52 2.36
C ASP A 45 -4.08 16.39 3.59
N ARG A 46 -3.40 16.14 4.69
CA ARG A 46 -3.49 16.90 5.94
C ARG A 46 -2.59 18.14 6.01
N GLY A 47 -1.87 18.48 4.92
CA GLY A 47 -0.94 19.61 4.89
C GLY A 47 0.35 19.39 5.70
N ARG A 48 0.66 18.16 6.07
CA ARG A 48 1.87 17.81 6.82
C ARG A 48 3.07 17.59 5.88
N TYR A 49 3.34 18.57 5.04
CA TYR A 49 4.32 18.47 3.94
C TYR A 49 5.73 18.21 4.42
N PHE A 50 6.17 18.91 5.48
CA PHE A 50 7.49 18.64 6.05
C PHE A 50 7.64 17.22 6.59
N GLN A 51 6.59 16.68 7.23
CA GLN A 51 6.61 15.30 7.70
C GLN A 51 6.65 14.29 6.55
N SER A 52 5.90 14.52 5.46
CA SER A 52 5.97 13.65 4.28
C SER A 52 7.38 13.61 3.69
N TRP A 53 8.09 14.75 3.67
CA TRP A 53 9.49 14.83 3.28
C TRP A 53 10.41 14.08 4.25
N GLN A 54 10.21 14.25 5.57
CA GLN A 54 11.01 13.56 6.58
C GLN A 54 10.91 12.02 6.46
N TYR A 55 9.71 11.51 6.21
CA TYR A 55 9.45 10.07 6.08
C TYR A 55 9.79 9.49 4.70
N ALA A 56 10.10 10.32 3.73
CA ALA A 56 10.55 9.88 2.41
C ALA A 56 11.96 9.24 2.46
N SER A 57 12.35 8.59 1.37
CA SER A 57 13.64 7.92 1.23
C SER A 57 14.82 8.91 1.26
N LYS A 58 16.01 8.41 1.50
CA LYS A 58 17.23 9.21 1.37
C LYS A 58 17.35 9.79 -0.05
N GLN A 59 17.04 8.99 -1.06
CA GLN A 59 17.09 9.41 -2.46
C GLN A 59 16.11 10.55 -2.75
N PHE A 60 14.90 10.50 -2.23
CA PHE A 60 13.93 11.60 -2.36
C PHE A 60 14.49 12.90 -1.79
N LYS A 61 15.04 12.84 -0.58
CA LYS A 61 15.62 14.01 0.13
C LYS A 61 16.90 14.56 -0.51
N GLN A 62 17.62 13.74 -1.29
CA GLN A 62 18.77 14.20 -2.08
C GLN A 62 18.34 14.96 -3.34
N ASN A 63 17.13 14.69 -3.85
CA ASN A 63 16.64 15.30 -5.10
C ASN A 63 15.83 16.56 -4.89
N ILE A 64 15.27 16.78 -3.70
CA ILE A 64 14.44 17.95 -3.38
C ILE A 64 14.60 18.34 -1.91
N GLU A 65 14.85 19.62 -1.67
CA GLU A 65 14.88 20.17 -0.33
C GLU A 65 13.49 20.29 0.28
N ALA A 66 13.41 20.26 1.62
CA ALA A 66 12.14 20.33 2.34
C ALA A 66 11.30 21.57 2.01
N SER A 67 11.96 22.73 1.85
CA SER A 67 11.29 23.99 1.47
C SER A 67 10.70 23.92 0.07
N GLN A 68 11.48 23.43 -0.90
CA GLN A 68 11.01 23.26 -2.28
C GLN A 68 9.84 22.27 -2.37
N TRP A 69 9.91 21.18 -1.62
CA TRP A 69 8.81 20.21 -1.52
C TRP A 69 7.54 20.85 -0.96
N ASN A 70 7.66 21.63 0.10
CA ASN A 70 6.55 22.39 0.67
C ASN A 70 5.90 23.30 -0.38
N ASP A 71 6.71 24.09 -1.11
CA ASP A 71 6.22 25.03 -2.11
C ASP A 71 5.50 24.34 -3.27
N VAL A 72 6.01 23.20 -3.72
CA VAL A 72 5.37 22.37 -4.74
C VAL A 72 3.98 21.89 -4.27
N LEU A 73 3.87 21.43 -3.03
CA LEU A 73 2.61 20.91 -2.50
C LEU A 73 1.61 22.01 -2.18
N VAL A 74 2.06 23.17 -1.72
CA VAL A 74 1.18 24.36 -1.55
C VAL A 74 0.59 24.76 -2.91
N GLY A 75 1.41 24.89 -3.95
CA GLY A 75 0.93 25.20 -5.29
C GLY A 75 -0.02 24.15 -5.87
N ALA A 76 0.25 22.85 -5.63
CA ALA A 76 -0.65 21.78 -6.01
C ALA A 76 -1.99 21.87 -5.27
N LYS A 77 -1.98 22.11 -3.96
CA LYS A 77 -3.18 22.28 -3.13
C LYS A 77 -4.03 23.46 -3.60
N ASP A 78 -3.42 24.58 -3.90
CA ASP A 78 -4.12 25.77 -4.39
C ASP A 78 -4.79 25.51 -5.76
N SER A 79 -4.14 24.73 -6.61
CA SER A 79 -4.66 24.37 -7.93
C SER A 79 -5.76 23.30 -7.90
N LEU A 80 -5.59 22.27 -7.05
CA LEU A 80 -6.46 21.10 -7.03
C LEU A 80 -7.63 21.23 -6.05
N GLY A 81 -7.44 22.00 -4.98
CA GLY A 81 -8.38 22.04 -3.87
C GLY A 81 -8.25 20.84 -2.92
N THR A 82 -9.28 20.57 -2.15
CA THR A 82 -9.31 19.48 -1.18
C THR A 82 -9.56 18.14 -1.87
N LEU A 83 -8.92 17.08 -1.39
CA LEU A 83 -9.20 15.72 -1.83
C LEU A 83 -10.62 15.31 -1.42
N ILE A 84 -11.40 14.81 -2.39
CA ILE A 84 -12.75 14.28 -2.17
C ILE A 84 -12.69 12.76 -2.06
N SER A 85 -11.99 12.09 -3.00
CA SER A 85 -11.82 10.64 -2.98
C SER A 85 -10.52 10.21 -3.64
N ARG A 86 -9.97 9.09 -3.20
CA ARG A 86 -8.79 8.44 -3.79
C ARG A 86 -9.02 6.94 -3.86
N GLU A 87 -8.84 6.38 -5.04
CA GLU A 87 -9.01 4.95 -5.32
C GLU A 87 -7.71 4.38 -5.89
N LEU A 88 -7.24 3.24 -5.35
CA LEU A 88 -6.11 2.53 -5.91
C LEU A 88 -6.51 1.89 -7.23
N SER A 89 -5.95 2.40 -8.34
CA SER A 89 -6.20 1.88 -9.70
C SER A 89 -5.30 0.71 -10.06
N GLY A 90 -4.14 0.59 -9.41
CA GLY A 90 -3.20 -0.50 -9.62
C GLY A 90 -1.90 -0.28 -8.87
N TYR A 91 -1.16 -1.36 -8.67
CA TYR A 91 0.17 -1.33 -8.08
C TYR A 91 0.98 -2.53 -8.55
N GLY A 92 2.29 -2.47 -8.38
CA GLY A 92 3.18 -3.59 -8.69
C GLY A 92 4.64 -3.26 -8.56
N GLU A 93 5.46 -4.30 -8.51
CA GLU A 93 6.91 -4.17 -8.47
C GLU A 93 7.49 -3.82 -9.84
N ARG A 94 8.56 -3.02 -9.84
CA ARG A 94 9.35 -2.64 -11.01
C ARG A 94 10.83 -2.64 -10.66
N ASP A 95 11.67 -3.19 -11.54
CA ASP A 95 13.13 -3.14 -11.40
C ASP A 95 13.72 -1.87 -12.00
N THR A 96 12.95 -1.19 -12.84
CA THR A 96 13.31 0.08 -13.49
C THR A 96 12.13 1.03 -13.51
N VAL A 97 12.39 2.28 -13.19
CA VAL A 97 11.47 3.40 -13.32
C VAL A 97 12.21 4.55 -13.97
N ALA A 98 11.61 5.18 -14.97
CA ALA A 98 12.24 6.30 -15.69
C ALA A 98 12.64 7.41 -14.71
N GLY A 99 13.88 7.88 -14.83
CA GLY A 99 14.44 8.93 -13.95
C GLY A 99 14.95 8.43 -12.59
N LEU A 100 14.83 7.14 -12.28
CA LEU A 100 15.37 6.55 -11.07
C LEU A 100 16.50 5.55 -11.39
N PRO A 101 17.48 5.35 -10.51
CA PRO A 101 18.48 4.30 -10.64
C PRO A 101 17.83 2.91 -10.76
N LYS A 102 18.53 1.95 -11.36
CA LYS A 102 18.08 0.56 -11.36
C LYS A 102 17.96 0.05 -9.91
N GLY A 103 16.81 -0.52 -9.58
CA GLY A 103 16.50 -0.98 -8.23
C GLY A 103 15.13 -1.63 -8.16
N LYS A 104 14.72 -2.02 -6.96
CA LYS A 104 13.39 -2.57 -6.71
C LYS A 104 12.46 -1.48 -6.18
N TYR A 105 11.39 -1.25 -6.92
CA TYR A 105 10.40 -0.23 -6.60
C TYR A 105 9.00 -0.83 -6.55
N MET A 106 8.21 -0.37 -5.62
CA MET A 106 6.77 -0.57 -5.63
C MET A 106 6.11 0.70 -6.20
N VAL A 107 5.38 0.55 -7.29
CA VAL A 107 4.67 1.64 -7.95
C VAL A 107 3.19 1.53 -7.67
N PHE A 108 2.59 2.58 -7.13
CA PHE A 108 1.15 2.69 -6.86
C PHE A 108 0.56 3.76 -7.77
N LYS A 109 -0.56 3.44 -8.41
CA LYS A 109 -1.34 4.36 -9.21
C LYS A 109 -2.70 4.56 -8.56
N PHE A 110 -3.02 5.79 -8.22
CA PHE A 110 -4.31 6.17 -7.67
C PHE A 110 -5.08 7.05 -8.66
N LYS A 111 -6.39 6.85 -8.71
CA LYS A 111 -7.32 7.81 -9.31
C LYS A 111 -7.86 8.68 -8.18
N SER A 112 -7.59 9.98 -8.26
CA SER A 112 -7.91 10.93 -7.19
C SER A 112 -8.80 12.04 -7.72
N THR A 113 -9.88 12.28 -7.00
CA THR A 113 -10.83 13.37 -7.28
C THR A 113 -10.63 14.44 -6.22
N PHE A 114 -10.24 15.62 -6.66
CA PHE A 114 -10.13 16.83 -5.87
C PHE A 114 -11.31 17.77 -6.21
N GLU A 115 -11.48 18.83 -5.42
CA GLU A 115 -12.55 19.81 -5.65
C GLU A 115 -12.54 20.36 -7.07
N ASN A 116 -11.36 20.64 -7.64
CA ASN A 116 -11.22 21.31 -8.92
C ASN A 116 -10.89 20.34 -10.07
N LYS A 117 -10.42 19.12 -9.81
CA LYS A 117 -9.93 18.21 -10.86
C LYS A 117 -9.90 16.75 -10.43
N THR A 118 -10.17 15.85 -11.38
CA THR A 118 -9.86 14.42 -11.26
C THR A 118 -8.62 14.10 -12.08
N LEU A 119 -7.68 13.36 -11.50
CA LEU A 119 -6.38 13.03 -12.10
C LEU A 119 -5.81 11.72 -11.55
N TYR A 120 -4.65 11.33 -12.04
CA TYR A 120 -3.90 10.21 -11.50
C TYR A 120 -2.71 10.68 -10.68
N GLU A 121 -2.49 10.01 -9.55
CA GLU A 121 -1.30 10.16 -8.73
C GLU A 121 -0.47 8.87 -8.87
N LEU A 122 0.83 9.02 -9.08
CA LEU A 122 1.80 7.93 -9.05
C LEU A 122 2.69 8.10 -7.83
N LEU A 123 2.68 7.12 -6.95
CA LEU A 123 3.57 7.04 -5.81
C LEU A 123 4.55 5.89 -6.02
N ILE A 124 5.83 6.19 -5.98
CA ILE A 124 6.90 5.22 -6.15
C ILE A 124 7.65 5.10 -4.83
N MET A 125 7.76 3.87 -4.34
CA MET A 125 8.38 3.57 -3.07
C MET A 125 9.49 2.54 -3.22
N THR A 126 10.48 2.56 -2.35
CA THR A 126 11.52 1.55 -2.23
C THR A 126 11.64 1.08 -0.78
N ARG A 127 12.28 -0.06 -0.55
CA ARG A 127 12.56 -0.54 0.82
C ARG A 127 13.88 0.03 1.32
N GLU A 128 13.83 0.77 2.42
CA GLU A 128 14.97 1.19 3.21
C GLU A 128 14.79 0.65 4.63
N ASN A 129 15.78 -0.10 5.15
CA ASN A 129 15.69 -0.72 6.48
C ASN A 129 14.41 -1.52 6.72
N ASN A 130 13.98 -2.27 5.70
CA ASN A 130 12.76 -3.08 5.67
C ASN A 130 11.43 -2.30 5.72
N GLU A 131 11.45 -0.98 5.59
CA GLU A 131 10.28 -0.12 5.49
C GLU A 131 10.13 0.42 4.06
N LEU A 132 8.90 0.54 3.57
CA LEU A 132 8.62 1.25 2.31
C LEU A 132 8.75 2.76 2.52
N LYS A 133 9.59 3.39 1.71
CA LYS A 133 9.86 4.83 1.72
C LYS A 133 9.61 5.41 0.34
N THR A 134 8.99 6.57 0.26
CA THR A 134 8.71 7.26 -1.00
C THR A 134 10.00 7.74 -1.66
N VAL A 135 10.20 7.41 -2.95
CA VAL A 135 11.30 7.93 -3.78
C VAL A 135 10.84 8.93 -4.83
N ALA A 136 9.57 8.87 -5.24
CA ALA A 136 8.99 9.84 -6.16
C ALA A 136 7.46 9.90 -5.98
N TYR A 137 6.91 11.06 -6.27
CA TYR A 137 5.47 11.31 -6.31
C TYR A 137 5.17 12.23 -7.50
N LEU A 138 4.22 11.84 -8.33
CA LEU A 138 3.83 12.54 -9.54
C LEU A 138 2.31 12.68 -9.63
N ILE A 139 1.87 13.79 -10.16
CA ILE A 139 0.48 14.10 -10.46
C ILE A 139 0.35 14.24 -11.98
N GLN A 140 -0.61 13.50 -12.59
CA GLN A 140 -0.80 13.41 -14.05
C GLN A 140 -2.24 13.66 -14.46
#